data_2bb4821b5c6a998d4a3c3cff4ac5ef53
#
_entry.id   2bb4821b5c6a998d4a3c3cff4ac5ef53
#
_cell.length_a   1.000
_cell.length_b   1.000
_cell.length_c   1.000
_cell.angle_alpha   90.00
_cell.angle_beta   90.00
_cell.angle_gamma   90.00
#
_symmetry.space_group_name_H-M   'P 1'
#
loop_
_entity.id
_entity.type
_entity.pdbx_description
1 polymer ?
#
loop_
_entity_poly.entity_id
_entity_poly.type
_entity_poly.pdbx_seq_one_letter_code
_entity_poly.pdbx_strand_id
1 'polypeptide(L)'
;MINNHITKEELEILIADHVKNAIIAVNYSNNSNRSILVRIGKIDGQYSIYIYDSGIEFEINTLHKLGKIPSTTHKESGGTGMGFMNTFDTLKKHKASITINEYGKPAKDNYTKVIMIVFNKKDEFNIISYRQKEIEVRKDEVNV
;
A
#
# COMPACT_ATOMS: atom_id res chain seq x y z
N MET A 1 12.70 -2.89 18.64
CA MET A 1 11.75 -3.82 18.01
C MET A 1 10.61 -3.05 17.38
N ILE A 2 9.92 -3.67 16.45
CA ILE A 2 8.82 -3.01 15.73
C ILE A 2 7.75 -2.46 16.68
N ASN A 3 7.51 -3.13 17.80
CA ASN A 3 6.52 -2.69 18.79
C ASN A 3 6.84 -1.35 19.45
N ASN A 4 8.03 -0.83 19.28
CA ASN A 4 8.39 0.51 19.75
C ASN A 4 7.88 1.60 18.79
N HIS A 5 7.41 1.22 17.60
CA HIS A 5 6.98 2.12 16.54
C HIS A 5 5.50 2.06 16.25
N ILE A 6 4.85 0.96 16.63
CA ILE A 6 3.44 0.71 16.37
C ILE A 6 2.92 -0.25 17.44
N THR A 7 1.69 -0.06 17.88
CA THR A 7 1.11 -0.99 18.86
C THR A 7 0.82 -2.34 18.21
N LYS A 8 0.76 -3.39 19.03
CA LYS A 8 0.45 -4.73 18.57
C LYS A 8 -0.92 -4.77 17.85
N GLU A 9 -1.91 -4.11 18.43
CA GLU A 9 -3.26 -4.07 17.87
C GLU A 9 -3.32 -3.35 16.54
N GLU A 10 -2.64 -2.22 16.42
CA GLU A 10 -2.54 -1.47 15.18
C GLU A 10 -1.82 -2.30 14.10
N LEU A 11 -0.76 -2.98 14.46
CA LEU A 11 -0.01 -3.83 13.55
C LEU A 11 -0.87 -4.98 13.03
N GLU A 12 -1.61 -5.65 13.90
CA GLU A 12 -2.49 -6.76 13.53
C GLU A 12 -3.58 -6.30 12.55
N ILE A 13 -4.21 -5.17 12.81
CA ILE A 13 -5.24 -4.60 11.93
C ILE A 13 -4.64 -4.24 10.57
N LEU A 14 -3.51 -3.57 10.57
CA LEU A 14 -2.84 -3.14 9.36
C LEU A 14 -2.46 -4.32 8.47
N ILE A 15 -1.84 -5.34 9.05
CA ILE A 15 -1.45 -6.54 8.31
C ILE A 15 -2.70 -7.27 7.79
N ALA A 16 -3.72 -7.43 8.62
CA ALA A 16 -4.95 -8.11 8.23
C ALA A 16 -5.62 -7.40 7.04
N ASP A 17 -5.72 -6.09 7.07
CA ASP A 17 -6.34 -5.32 5.98
C ASP A 17 -5.58 -5.48 4.67
N HIS A 18 -4.26 -5.38 4.70
CA HIS A 18 -3.47 -5.45 3.47
C HIS A 18 -3.31 -6.89 2.95
N VAL A 19 -3.21 -7.86 3.83
CA VAL A 19 -3.19 -9.27 3.42
C VAL A 19 -4.53 -9.67 2.80
N LYS A 20 -5.64 -9.21 3.37
CA LYS A 20 -6.97 -9.43 2.78
C LYS A 20 -7.05 -8.86 1.36
N ASN A 21 -6.59 -7.63 1.16
CA ASN A 21 -6.55 -7.01 -0.16
C ASN A 21 -5.64 -7.78 -1.13
N ALA A 22 -4.50 -8.25 -0.64
CA ALA A 22 -3.58 -9.06 -1.43
C ALA A 22 -4.20 -10.39 -1.85
N ILE A 23 -4.92 -11.05 -0.97
CA ILE A 23 -5.64 -12.30 -1.27
C ILE A 23 -6.67 -12.06 -2.38
N ILE A 24 -7.44 -11.01 -2.26
CA ILE A 24 -8.42 -10.65 -3.30
C ILE A 24 -7.73 -10.42 -4.64
N ALA A 25 -6.65 -9.65 -4.65
CA ALA A 25 -5.89 -9.35 -5.87
C ALA A 25 -5.33 -10.63 -6.52
N VAL A 26 -4.78 -11.54 -5.72
CA VAL A 26 -4.24 -12.79 -6.20
C VAL A 26 -5.35 -13.68 -6.77
N ASN A 27 -6.51 -13.72 -6.13
CA ASN A 27 -7.64 -14.51 -6.60
C ASN A 27 -8.20 -14.04 -7.94
N TYR A 28 -8.12 -12.74 -8.22
CA TYR A 28 -8.55 -12.19 -9.51
C TYR A 28 -7.48 -12.22 -10.59
N SER A 29 -6.27 -12.65 -10.25
CA SER A 29 -5.16 -12.72 -11.19
C SER A 29 -5.18 -13.99 -12.02
N ASN A 30 -4.73 -13.88 -13.27
CA ASN A 30 -4.47 -15.04 -14.14
C ASN A 30 -3.05 -15.57 -13.96
N ASN A 31 -2.28 -15.00 -13.06
CA ASN A 31 -0.92 -15.45 -12.78
C ASN A 31 -0.95 -16.83 -12.13
N SER A 32 -0.22 -17.78 -12.70
CA SER A 32 -0.12 -19.14 -12.15
C SER A 32 0.67 -19.17 -10.85
N ASN A 33 1.55 -18.21 -10.64
CA ASN A 33 2.29 -18.06 -9.40
C ASN A 33 1.47 -17.20 -8.43
N ARG A 34 0.91 -17.85 -7.43
CA ARG A 34 0.07 -17.18 -6.42
C ARG A 34 0.85 -17.07 -5.14
N SER A 35 1.30 -15.87 -4.84
CA SER A 35 2.18 -15.65 -3.71
C SER A 35 1.89 -14.34 -3.00
N ILE A 36 1.97 -14.39 -1.69
CA ILE A 36 1.93 -13.23 -0.80
C ILE A 36 3.10 -13.39 0.15
N LEU A 37 3.90 -12.35 0.28
CA LEU A 37 5.03 -12.33 1.20
C LEU A 37 4.90 -11.13 2.12
N VAL A 38 4.96 -11.38 3.42
CA VAL A 38 4.99 -10.32 4.42
C VAL A 38 6.35 -10.34 5.10
N ARG A 39 7.03 -9.21 5.07
CA ARG A 39 8.31 -9.02 5.77
C ARG A 39 8.11 -7.96 6.85
N ILE A 40 8.48 -8.29 8.06
CA ILE A 40 8.36 -7.38 9.21
C ILE A 40 9.69 -7.38 9.94
N GLY A 41 10.18 -6.21 10.26
CA GLY A 41 11.39 -6.06 11.03
C GLY A 41 12.29 -4.96 10.48
N LYS A 42 13.56 -5.07 10.78
CA LYS A 42 14.54 -4.08 10.33
C LYS A 42 14.99 -4.41 8.91
N ILE A 43 14.61 -3.56 7.96
CA ILE A 43 14.93 -3.72 6.54
C ILE A 43 15.70 -2.47 6.12
N ASP A 44 16.90 -2.64 5.58
CA ASP A 44 17.76 -1.53 5.16
C ASP A 44 17.95 -0.47 6.27
N GLY A 45 18.10 -0.94 7.50
CA GLY A 45 18.38 -0.07 8.63
C GLY A 45 17.16 0.57 9.29
N GLN A 46 15.95 0.37 8.75
CA GLN A 46 14.71 0.93 9.31
C GLN A 46 13.70 -0.15 9.61
N TYR A 47 12.97 -0.02 10.72
CA TYR A 47 11.85 -0.90 10.99
C TYR A 47 10.76 -0.69 9.94
N SER A 48 10.31 -1.78 9.35
CA SER A 48 9.48 -1.73 8.16
C SER A 48 8.51 -2.91 8.11
N ILE A 49 7.45 -2.72 7.32
CA ILE A 49 6.50 -3.77 6.96
C ILE A 49 6.36 -3.73 5.45
N TYR A 50 6.74 -4.81 4.78
CA TYR A 50 6.62 -4.95 3.34
C TYR A 50 5.62 -6.05 3.04
N ILE A 51 4.63 -5.76 2.20
CA ILE A 51 3.60 -6.71 1.80
C ILE A 51 3.62 -6.82 0.28
N TYR A 52 4.12 -7.93 -0.20
CA TYR A 52 4.22 -8.25 -1.64
C TYR A 52 3.07 -9.15 -2.04
N ASP A 53 2.56 -8.97 -3.25
CA ASP A 53 1.63 -9.94 -3.83
C ASP A 53 1.84 -10.09 -5.34
N SER A 54 1.39 -11.23 -5.85
CA SER A 54 1.44 -11.57 -7.28
C SER A 54 0.11 -11.33 -7.98
N GLY A 55 -0.76 -10.55 -7.38
CA GLY A 55 -2.13 -10.34 -7.84
C GLY A 55 -2.27 -9.29 -8.92
N ILE A 56 -3.53 -8.97 -9.21
CA ILE A 56 -3.84 -7.89 -10.14
C ILE A 56 -3.40 -6.55 -9.56
N GLU A 57 -3.19 -5.60 -10.45
CA GLU A 57 -2.80 -4.25 -10.08
C GLU A 57 -3.94 -3.51 -9.40
N PHE A 58 -3.62 -2.42 -8.73
CA PHE A 58 -4.64 -1.52 -8.24
C PHE A 58 -5.38 -0.87 -9.39
N GLU A 59 -6.68 -0.61 -9.21
CA GLU A 59 -7.41 0.20 -10.17
C GLU A 59 -6.82 1.61 -10.21
N ILE A 60 -6.75 2.19 -11.41
CA ILE A 60 -6.21 3.54 -11.60
C ILE A 60 -6.95 4.55 -10.72
N ASN A 61 -8.27 4.41 -10.62
CA ASN A 61 -9.08 5.30 -9.79
C ASN A 61 -8.71 5.19 -8.30
N THR A 62 -8.38 3.98 -7.84
CA THR A 62 -7.93 3.77 -6.46
C THR A 62 -6.61 4.48 -6.21
N LEU A 63 -5.63 4.30 -7.09
CA LEU A 63 -4.33 4.97 -6.96
C LEU A 63 -4.47 6.48 -7.02
N HIS A 64 -5.34 6.96 -7.89
CA HIS A 64 -5.63 8.38 -8.00
C HIS A 64 -6.19 8.96 -6.70
N LYS A 65 -7.16 8.28 -6.10
CA LYS A 65 -7.75 8.67 -4.82
C LYS A 65 -6.71 8.65 -3.70
N LEU A 66 -5.88 7.62 -3.65
CA LEU A 66 -4.82 7.50 -2.65
C LEU A 66 -3.84 8.66 -2.75
N GLY A 67 -3.47 9.05 -3.97
CA GLY A 67 -2.57 10.17 -4.19
C GLY A 67 -3.10 11.52 -3.72
N LYS A 68 -4.40 11.63 -3.47
CA LYS A 68 -5.04 12.86 -3.03
C LYS A 68 -5.35 12.91 -1.55
N ILE A 69 -5.12 11.83 -0.85
CA ILE A 69 -5.49 11.79 0.55
C ILE A 69 -4.39 12.31 1.43
N PRO A 70 -4.40 13.51 1.90
CA PRO A 70 -3.85 13.66 3.21
C PRO A 70 -4.89 13.79 4.28
N SER A 71 -6.08 14.10 3.97
CA SER A 71 -7.00 14.51 5.01
C SER A 71 -8.44 14.12 4.82
N THR A 72 -8.71 13.23 3.90
CA THR A 72 -10.08 12.87 3.60
C THR A 72 -10.70 12.05 4.70
N THR A 73 -11.95 12.29 4.96
CA THR A 73 -12.70 11.52 5.93
C THR A 73 -13.00 10.13 5.36
N HIS A 74 -12.94 9.14 6.22
CA HIS A 74 -13.15 7.74 5.86
C HIS A 74 -14.48 7.43 5.21
N LYS A 75 -15.46 8.27 5.46
CA LYS A 75 -16.85 8.06 5.03
C LYS A 75 -17.02 8.03 3.54
N GLU A 76 -16.10 8.60 2.79
CA GLU A 76 -16.20 8.71 1.35
C GLU A 76 -15.41 7.67 0.58
N SER A 77 -14.64 6.84 1.26
CA SER A 77 -13.73 5.93 0.59
C SER A 77 -14.40 4.72 -0.05
N GLY A 78 -15.65 4.45 0.26
CA GLY A 78 -16.31 3.23 -0.24
C GLY A 78 -15.63 1.97 0.28
N GLY A 79 -16.08 0.81 -0.17
CA GLY A 79 -15.57 -0.45 0.35
C GLY A 79 -14.10 -0.75 0.06
N THR A 80 -13.62 -0.37 -1.11
CA THR A 80 -12.28 -0.74 -1.59
C THR A 80 -11.15 0.08 -1.02
N GLY A 81 -11.43 1.23 -0.42
CA GLY A 81 -10.41 2.10 0.14
C GLY A 81 -10.26 2.00 1.66
N MET A 82 -11.09 1.23 2.32
CA MET A 82 -11.19 1.23 3.79
C MET A 82 -9.89 0.82 4.48
N GLY A 83 -9.24 -0.25 3.98
CA GLY A 83 -7.99 -0.70 4.56
C GLY A 83 -6.90 0.35 4.47
N PHE A 84 -6.82 1.05 3.35
CA PHE A 84 -5.85 2.13 3.19
C PHE A 84 -6.16 3.32 4.09
N MET A 85 -7.42 3.64 4.31
CA MET A 85 -7.78 4.75 5.19
C MET A 85 -7.33 4.49 6.63
N ASN A 86 -7.57 3.27 7.14
CA ASN A 86 -7.08 2.89 8.46
C ASN A 86 -5.56 2.94 8.52
N THR A 87 -4.90 2.49 7.46
CA THR A 87 -3.45 2.54 7.34
C THR A 87 -2.95 3.98 7.42
N PHE A 88 -3.52 4.89 6.64
CA PHE A 88 -3.10 6.28 6.64
C PHE A 88 -3.23 6.93 8.02
N ASP A 89 -4.32 6.65 8.73
CA ASP A 89 -4.50 7.17 10.09
C ASP A 89 -3.40 6.67 11.03
N THR A 90 -3.13 5.37 10.97
CA THR A 90 -2.09 4.75 11.79
C THR A 90 -0.71 5.32 11.45
N LEU A 91 -0.39 5.41 10.16
CA LEU A 91 0.89 5.94 9.70
C LEU A 91 1.09 7.39 10.08
N LYS A 92 0.06 8.21 9.95
CA LYS A 92 0.13 9.62 10.33
C LYS A 92 0.39 9.78 11.82
N LYS A 93 -0.28 8.97 12.63
CA LYS A 93 -0.08 8.96 14.08
C LYS A 93 1.37 8.69 14.47
N HIS A 94 2.02 7.80 13.74
CA HIS A 94 3.40 7.38 14.01
C HIS A 94 4.43 8.04 13.09
N LYS A 95 4.00 8.95 12.22
CA LYS A 95 4.84 9.61 11.21
C LYS A 95 5.60 8.63 10.33
N ALA A 96 4.98 7.49 10.05
CA ALA A 96 5.55 6.49 9.17
C ALA A 96 5.29 6.84 7.71
N SER A 97 6.18 6.39 6.83
CA SER A 97 6.07 6.59 5.39
C SER A 97 5.51 5.34 4.73
N ILE A 98 4.82 5.52 3.62
CA ILE A 98 4.32 4.42 2.81
C ILE A 98 4.68 4.64 1.34
N THR A 99 5.15 3.59 0.69
CA THR A 99 5.39 3.56 -0.74
C THR A 99 4.63 2.39 -1.34
N ILE A 100 3.86 2.67 -2.39
CA ILE A 100 3.21 1.64 -3.20
C ILE A 100 4.03 1.52 -4.47
N ASN A 101 4.51 0.33 -4.77
CA ASN A 101 5.33 0.07 -5.96
C ASN A 101 4.68 -1.01 -6.81
N GLU A 102 4.34 -0.65 -8.05
CA GLU A 102 3.80 -1.57 -9.06
C GLU A 102 4.82 -1.79 -10.15
N TYR A 103 5.13 -3.04 -10.45
CA TYR A 103 6.24 -3.40 -11.33
C TYR A 103 5.90 -3.47 -12.82
N GLY A 104 4.62 -3.56 -13.17
CA GLY A 104 4.17 -3.69 -14.57
C GLY A 104 4.29 -5.10 -15.14
N LYS A 105 5.32 -5.80 -14.76
CA LYS A 105 5.54 -7.22 -15.02
C LYS A 105 5.89 -7.86 -13.69
N PRO A 106 5.63 -9.16 -13.51
CA PRO A 106 6.12 -9.81 -12.31
C PRO A 106 7.60 -9.56 -12.13
N ALA A 107 7.99 -9.13 -10.94
CA ALA A 107 9.39 -9.01 -10.57
C ALA A 107 10.04 -10.40 -10.59
N LYS A 108 11.36 -10.45 -10.44
CA LYS A 108 12.13 -11.69 -10.45
C LYS A 108 11.54 -12.76 -9.53
N ASP A 109 10.92 -12.35 -8.42
CA ASP A 109 10.29 -13.26 -7.47
C ASP A 109 8.79 -13.45 -7.70
N ASN A 110 8.30 -13.08 -8.89
CA ASN A 110 6.91 -13.21 -9.33
C ASN A 110 5.90 -12.31 -8.66
N TYR A 111 6.35 -11.27 -7.98
CA TYR A 111 5.44 -10.27 -7.41
C TYR A 111 5.14 -9.17 -8.42
N THR A 112 3.90 -8.69 -8.41
CA THR A 112 3.46 -7.60 -9.29
C THR A 112 3.49 -6.26 -8.58
N LYS A 113 3.39 -6.26 -7.27
CA LYS A 113 3.41 -5.03 -6.48
C LYS A 113 3.83 -5.27 -5.04
N VAL A 114 4.19 -4.20 -4.37
CA VAL A 114 4.51 -4.21 -2.95
C VAL A 114 4.01 -2.93 -2.28
N ILE A 115 3.56 -3.07 -1.05
CA ILE A 115 3.29 -1.96 -0.15
C ILE A 115 4.42 -1.94 0.88
N MET A 116 5.15 -0.84 0.94
CA MET A 116 6.28 -0.68 1.84
C MET A 116 5.98 0.38 2.88
N ILE A 117 5.90 0.00 4.13
CA ILE A 117 5.68 0.90 5.26
C ILE A 117 6.98 0.98 6.04
N VAL A 118 7.46 2.20 6.24
CA VAL A 118 8.76 2.44 6.90
C VAL A 118 8.56 3.41 8.05
N PHE A 119 9.02 3.03 9.23
CA PHE A 119 8.92 3.85 10.44
C PHE A 119 10.12 4.78 10.54
N ASN A 120 10.18 5.78 9.66
CA ASN A 120 11.30 6.71 9.52
C ASN A 120 11.01 8.14 10.02
N LYS A 121 9.81 8.39 10.54
CA LYS A 121 9.38 9.71 11.02
C LYS A 121 9.35 10.80 9.95
N LYS A 122 9.31 10.43 8.67
CA LYS A 122 9.27 11.38 7.56
C LYS A 122 7.87 11.65 7.04
N ASP A 123 6.90 10.81 7.37
CA ASP A 123 5.50 10.97 6.99
C ASP A 123 5.32 11.21 5.48
N GLU A 124 6.00 10.43 4.67
CA GLU A 124 5.97 10.54 3.22
C GLU A 124 5.03 9.50 2.61
N PHE A 125 4.37 9.89 1.52
CA PHE A 125 3.55 9.00 0.71
C PHE A 125 4.05 9.03 -0.73
N ASN A 126 4.39 7.86 -1.27
CA ASN A 126 4.88 7.74 -2.64
C ASN A 126 4.17 6.62 -3.38
N ILE A 127 3.86 6.87 -4.65
CA ILE A 127 3.40 5.85 -5.57
C ILE A 127 4.43 5.76 -6.69
N ILE A 128 5.02 4.58 -6.87
CA ILE A 128 5.94 4.28 -7.95
C ILE A 128 5.25 3.24 -8.83
N SER A 129 4.96 3.58 -10.07
CA SER A 129 4.22 2.70 -10.94
C SER A 129 4.66 2.88 -12.38
N TYR A 130 4.67 1.80 -13.13
CA TYR A 130 4.85 1.86 -14.58
C TYR A 130 3.71 2.62 -15.27
N ARG A 131 2.59 2.86 -14.56
CA ARG A 131 1.44 3.63 -15.03
C ARG A 131 1.46 5.07 -14.53
N GLN A 132 2.62 5.60 -14.22
CA GLN A 132 2.76 6.90 -13.58
C GLN A 132 2.08 8.01 -14.39
N LYS A 133 2.20 7.99 -15.71
CA LYS A 133 1.56 8.98 -16.59
C LYS A 133 0.04 8.96 -16.48
N GLU A 134 -0.57 7.79 -16.45
CA GLU A 134 -2.03 7.66 -16.31
C GLU A 134 -2.52 8.18 -14.97
N ILE A 135 -1.77 7.91 -13.92
CA ILE A 135 -2.10 8.37 -12.58
C ILE A 135 -2.06 9.89 -12.52
N GLU A 136 -1.02 10.51 -13.08
CA GLU A 136 -0.83 11.96 -13.12
C GLU A 136 -1.89 12.65 -13.96
N VAL A 137 -2.22 12.12 -15.13
CA VAL A 137 -3.25 12.68 -16.01
C VAL A 137 -4.61 12.72 -15.30
N ARG A 138 -5.01 11.62 -14.67
CA ARG A 138 -6.27 11.60 -13.93
C ARG A 138 -6.27 12.54 -12.73
N LYS A 139 -5.12 12.74 -12.12
CA LYS A 139 -4.96 13.68 -11.04
C LYS A 139 -5.20 15.12 -11.52
N ASP A 140 -4.68 15.46 -12.69
CA ASP A 140 -4.87 16.76 -13.32
C ASP A 140 -6.32 16.99 -13.72
N GLU A 141 -6.98 16.00 -14.31
CA GLU A 141 -8.39 16.05 -14.69
C GLU A 141 -9.30 16.36 -13.49
N VAL A 142 -9.00 15.83 -12.35
CA VAL A 142 -9.82 16.03 -11.15
C VAL A 142 -9.51 17.36 -10.48
N ASN A 143 -8.36 17.96 -10.73
CA ASN A 143 -8.00 19.25 -10.17
C ASN A 143 -8.51 20.44 -11.01
N VAL A 144 -9.14 20.16 -12.13
CA VAL A 144 -9.83 21.15 -12.93
C VAL A 144 -11.28 21.30 -12.42
#